data_31a74c3e4e2c09192459254658bb94fd
#
_entry.id   31a74c3e4e2c09192459254658bb94fd
#
_cell.length_a   1.000
_cell.length_b   1.000
_cell.length_c   1.000
_cell.angle_alpha   90.00
_cell.angle_beta   90.00
_cell.angle_gamma   90.00
#
_symmetry.space_group_name_H-M   'P 1'
#
loop_
_entity.id
_entity.type
_entity.pdbx_description
1 polymer ?
#
loop_
_entity_poly.entity_id
_entity_poly.type
_entity_poly.pdbx_seq_one_letter_code
_entity_poly.pdbx_strand_id
1 'polypeptide(L)'
;MNGMNMYFSARTQTLAQFKEVYDKRLLNETPQDGSPVIFCAMANQTPQNRYDIVKFLIGEGAELKGTNAENETLFHILFSRPKHIMEQTVELTQILTEAEVDINQLDAKHRVAIQHIISHPKFTDEDFAPLYDVIFQNCTLEVNVKNDWGYTPIELARKLPYRADLLRRMTE
;
A
#
# COMPACT_ATOMS: atom_id res chain seq x y z
N MET A 1 4.22 -4.64 -27.26
CA MET A 1 5.17 -3.53 -26.93
C MET A 1 4.54 -2.45 -26.05
N ASN A 2 3.31 -2.02 -26.32
CA ASN A 2 2.65 -0.97 -25.51
C ASN A 2 2.40 -1.38 -24.05
N GLY A 3 2.12 -2.65 -23.77
CA GLY A 3 1.83 -3.11 -22.41
C GLY A 3 3.00 -2.97 -21.45
N MET A 4 4.24 -3.25 -21.87
CA MET A 4 5.44 -3.11 -21.02
C MET A 4 5.71 -1.64 -20.70
N ASN A 5 5.49 -0.74 -21.65
CA ASN A 5 5.57 0.70 -21.41
C ASN A 5 4.52 1.20 -20.42
N MET A 6 3.33 0.63 -20.43
CA MET A 6 2.25 0.99 -19.50
C MET A 6 2.64 0.71 -18.03
N TYR A 7 3.17 -0.47 -17.74
CA TYR A 7 3.58 -0.85 -16.37
C TYR A 7 4.75 -0.01 -15.86
N PHE A 8 5.74 0.21 -16.71
CA PHE A 8 6.87 1.09 -16.39
C PHE A 8 6.41 2.53 -16.18
N SER A 9 5.56 3.05 -17.07
CA SER A 9 5.01 4.40 -16.98
C SER A 9 4.20 4.62 -15.69
N ALA A 10 3.36 3.67 -15.31
CA ALA A 10 2.60 3.73 -14.06
C ALA A 10 3.52 3.87 -12.84
N ARG A 11 4.67 3.19 -12.85
CA ARG A 11 5.63 3.17 -11.73
C ARG A 11 6.48 4.43 -11.64
N THR A 12 6.73 5.13 -12.76
CA THR A 12 7.80 6.14 -12.83
C THR A 12 7.40 7.51 -13.36
N GLN A 13 6.24 7.60 -14.00
CA GLN A 13 5.87 8.80 -14.75
C GLN A 13 4.65 9.51 -14.15
N THR A 14 4.28 10.65 -14.76
CA THR A 14 3.07 11.41 -14.42
C THR A 14 1.83 10.77 -15.02
N LEU A 15 0.65 11.16 -14.54
CA LEU A 15 -0.62 10.73 -15.13
C LEU A 15 -0.73 11.09 -16.62
N ALA A 16 -0.28 12.28 -17.00
CA ALA A 16 -0.34 12.71 -18.42
C ALA A 16 0.48 11.78 -19.31
N GLN A 17 1.71 11.45 -18.92
CA GLN A 17 2.58 10.52 -19.64
C GLN A 17 2.02 9.09 -19.64
N PHE A 18 1.47 8.65 -18.48
CA PHE A 18 0.84 7.34 -18.36
C PHE A 18 -0.34 7.18 -19.35
N LYS A 19 -1.17 8.21 -19.47
CA LYS A 19 -2.33 8.18 -20.40
C LYS A 19 -1.94 8.01 -21.87
N GLU A 20 -0.74 8.43 -22.26
CA GLU A 20 -0.24 8.24 -23.63
C GLU A 20 -0.02 6.76 -24.00
N VAL A 21 0.26 5.92 -23.00
CA VAL A 21 0.56 4.49 -23.18
C VAL A 21 -0.49 3.57 -22.57
N TYR A 22 -1.53 4.14 -21.95
CA TYR A 22 -2.58 3.38 -21.28
C TYR A 22 -3.41 2.57 -22.27
N ASP A 23 -3.58 1.27 -21.98
CA ASP A 23 -4.44 0.37 -22.73
C ASP A 23 -5.44 -0.29 -21.76
N LYS A 24 -6.71 0.09 -21.89
CA LYS A 24 -7.78 -0.43 -21.03
C LYS A 24 -7.94 -1.95 -21.09
N ARG A 25 -7.59 -2.59 -22.20
CA ARG A 25 -7.66 -4.06 -22.35
C ARG A 25 -6.72 -4.78 -21.39
N LEU A 26 -5.65 -4.10 -20.94
CA LEU A 26 -4.62 -4.64 -20.05
C LEU A 26 -4.84 -4.24 -18.59
N LEU A 27 -5.92 -3.53 -18.28
CA LEU A 27 -6.15 -2.93 -16.95
C LEU A 27 -6.00 -3.93 -15.80
N ASN A 28 -6.63 -5.10 -15.92
CA ASN A 28 -6.63 -6.14 -14.89
C ASN A 28 -5.78 -7.37 -15.27
N GLU A 29 -5.00 -7.27 -16.34
CA GLU A 29 -4.09 -8.33 -16.75
C GLU A 29 -2.84 -8.34 -15.88
N THR A 30 -2.36 -9.55 -15.57
CA THR A 30 -1.09 -9.73 -14.87
C THR A 30 -0.06 -10.24 -15.87
N PRO A 31 1.00 -9.46 -16.17
CA PRO A 31 2.09 -9.95 -17.01
C PRO A 31 2.77 -11.17 -16.36
N GLN A 32 3.36 -12.04 -17.19
CA GLN A 32 3.96 -13.30 -16.74
C GLN A 32 4.96 -13.11 -15.58
N ASP A 33 5.77 -12.05 -15.63
CA ASP A 33 6.82 -11.76 -14.64
C ASP A 33 6.55 -10.45 -13.88
N GLY A 34 5.27 -10.10 -13.68
CA GLY A 34 4.93 -8.80 -13.11
C GLY A 34 3.67 -8.78 -12.26
N SER A 35 3.22 -7.57 -11.99
CA SER A 35 2.02 -7.26 -11.21
C SER A 35 1.01 -6.52 -12.07
N PRO A 36 -0.29 -6.58 -11.76
CA PRO A 36 -1.29 -5.72 -12.39
C PRO A 36 -0.87 -4.25 -12.36
N VAL A 37 -1.29 -3.47 -13.35
CA VAL A 37 -0.83 -2.08 -13.50
C VAL A 37 -1.10 -1.21 -12.28
N ILE A 38 -2.16 -1.46 -11.53
CA ILE A 38 -2.47 -0.70 -10.31
C ILE A 38 -1.42 -0.91 -9.22
N PHE A 39 -0.80 -2.09 -9.12
CA PHE A 39 0.33 -2.33 -8.22
C PHE A 39 1.56 -1.51 -8.63
N CYS A 40 1.80 -1.39 -9.93
CA CYS A 40 2.88 -0.54 -10.45
C CYS A 40 2.62 0.94 -10.14
N ALA A 41 1.39 1.41 -10.31
CA ALA A 41 0.99 2.77 -9.96
C ALA A 41 1.12 3.05 -8.46
N MET A 42 0.68 2.11 -7.61
CA MET A 42 0.83 2.23 -6.15
C MET A 42 2.30 2.26 -5.72
N ALA A 43 3.19 1.65 -6.49
CA ALA A 43 4.64 1.65 -6.25
C ALA A 43 5.35 2.92 -6.78
N ASN A 44 4.65 3.85 -7.41
CA ASN A 44 5.25 5.09 -7.91
C ASN A 44 5.90 5.87 -6.75
N GLN A 45 7.16 6.27 -6.93
CA GLN A 45 7.96 6.91 -5.88
C GLN A 45 7.52 8.35 -5.59
N THR A 46 6.85 9.00 -6.54
CA THR A 46 6.33 10.35 -6.39
C THR A 46 4.89 10.28 -5.87
N PRO A 47 4.60 10.76 -4.64
CA PRO A 47 3.26 10.62 -4.04
C PRO A 47 2.13 11.18 -4.92
N GLN A 48 2.32 12.35 -5.52
CA GLN A 48 1.30 12.95 -6.39
C GLN A 48 1.02 12.07 -7.62
N ASN A 49 2.06 11.58 -8.29
CA ASN A 49 1.89 10.71 -9.47
C ASN A 49 1.20 9.39 -9.08
N ARG A 50 1.61 8.80 -7.98
CA ARG A 50 0.97 7.61 -7.40
C ARG A 50 -0.53 7.84 -7.22
N TYR A 51 -0.89 8.89 -6.50
CA TYR A 51 -2.27 9.25 -6.22
C TYR A 51 -3.08 9.45 -7.50
N ASP A 52 -2.58 10.26 -8.43
CA ASP A 52 -3.27 10.59 -9.67
C ASP A 52 -3.50 9.36 -10.55
N ILE A 53 -2.47 8.52 -10.72
CA ILE A 53 -2.57 7.32 -11.58
C ILE A 53 -3.46 6.27 -10.92
N VAL A 54 -3.31 6.02 -9.62
CA VAL A 54 -4.16 5.06 -8.89
C VAL A 54 -5.63 5.48 -8.97
N LYS A 55 -5.94 6.76 -8.72
CA LYS A 55 -7.31 7.28 -8.82
C LYS A 55 -7.88 7.13 -10.24
N PHE A 56 -7.08 7.39 -11.25
CA PHE A 56 -7.46 7.18 -12.64
C PHE A 56 -7.80 5.70 -12.91
N LEU A 57 -6.93 4.78 -12.49
CA LEU A 57 -7.13 3.34 -12.70
C LEU A 57 -8.37 2.80 -11.95
N ILE A 58 -8.63 3.30 -10.76
CA ILE A 58 -9.86 2.98 -10.00
C ILE A 58 -11.08 3.45 -10.79
N GLY A 59 -11.06 4.66 -11.34
CA GLY A 59 -12.13 5.18 -12.20
C GLY A 59 -12.36 4.37 -13.47
N GLU A 60 -11.32 3.73 -13.98
CA GLU A 60 -11.36 2.82 -15.13
C GLU A 60 -11.88 1.40 -14.79
N GLY A 61 -12.00 1.06 -13.53
CA GLY A 61 -12.48 -0.25 -13.06
C GLY A 61 -11.38 -1.24 -12.68
N ALA A 62 -10.23 -0.74 -12.19
CA ALA A 62 -9.16 -1.61 -11.71
C ALA A 62 -9.62 -2.48 -10.53
N GLU A 63 -9.25 -3.76 -10.53
CA GLU A 63 -9.44 -4.66 -9.41
C GLU A 63 -8.47 -4.34 -8.27
N LEU A 64 -8.99 -4.22 -7.04
CA LEU A 64 -8.21 -3.80 -5.88
C LEU A 64 -7.81 -4.93 -4.95
N LYS A 65 -8.55 -6.05 -4.94
CA LYS A 65 -8.40 -7.12 -3.93
C LYS A 65 -7.28 -8.13 -4.19
N GLY A 66 -6.62 -8.10 -5.33
CA GLY A 66 -5.59 -9.07 -5.66
C GLY A 66 -4.30 -8.91 -4.85
N THR A 67 -3.37 -9.81 -5.10
CA THR A 67 -1.99 -9.75 -4.60
C THR A 67 -1.01 -9.82 -5.77
N ASN A 68 0.20 -9.33 -5.54
CA ASN A 68 1.31 -9.52 -6.48
C ASN A 68 2.01 -10.88 -6.24
N ALA A 69 3.12 -11.13 -6.96
CA ALA A 69 3.90 -12.37 -6.84
C ALA A 69 4.50 -12.61 -5.43
N GLU A 70 4.65 -11.55 -4.64
CA GLU A 70 5.13 -11.60 -3.25
C GLU A 70 4.00 -11.70 -2.21
N ASN A 71 2.78 -12.01 -2.65
CA ASN A 71 1.56 -12.01 -1.83
C ASN A 71 1.24 -10.68 -1.16
N GLU A 72 1.78 -9.58 -1.67
CA GLU A 72 1.49 -8.25 -1.17
C GLU A 72 0.16 -7.74 -1.72
N THR A 73 -0.66 -7.14 -0.86
CA THR A 73 -1.82 -6.34 -1.27
C THR A 73 -1.40 -4.90 -1.58
N LEU A 74 -2.33 -4.11 -2.09
CA LEU A 74 -2.10 -2.68 -2.30
C LEU A 74 -1.76 -1.93 -1.00
N PHE A 75 -2.22 -2.41 0.16
CA PHE A 75 -1.80 -1.85 1.47
C PHE A 75 -0.30 -2.03 1.73
N HIS A 76 0.25 -3.22 1.45
CA HIS A 76 1.69 -3.46 1.62
C HIS A 76 2.51 -2.50 0.75
N ILE A 77 2.11 -2.34 -0.52
CA ILE A 77 2.81 -1.47 -1.45
C ILE A 77 2.73 0.00 -0.99
N LEU A 78 1.54 0.47 -0.63
CA LEU A 78 1.33 1.85 -0.18
C LEU A 78 2.14 2.16 1.09
N PHE A 79 2.03 1.31 2.11
CA PHE A 79 2.65 1.54 3.42
C PHE A 79 4.17 1.41 3.40
N SER A 80 4.72 0.69 2.44
CA SER A 80 6.17 0.54 2.26
C SER A 80 6.83 1.70 1.51
N ARG A 81 6.06 2.66 0.99
CA ARG A 81 6.64 3.78 0.23
C ARG A 81 7.43 4.72 1.14
N PRO A 82 8.60 5.21 0.71
CA PRO A 82 9.44 6.07 1.54
C PRO A 82 8.91 7.51 1.64
N LYS A 83 8.04 7.93 0.72
CA LYS A 83 7.48 9.29 0.66
C LYS A 83 5.95 9.24 0.65
N HIS A 84 5.34 10.08 1.46
CA HIS A 84 3.90 10.25 1.53
C HIS A 84 3.52 11.74 1.48
N ILE A 85 2.42 12.03 0.81
CA ILE A 85 1.57 13.19 1.11
C ILE A 85 0.45 12.59 1.95
N MET A 86 0.43 12.86 3.25
CA MET A 86 -0.38 12.10 4.21
C MET A 86 -1.87 12.13 3.87
N GLU A 87 -2.40 13.28 3.48
CA GLU A 87 -3.80 13.41 3.06
C GLU A 87 -4.16 12.44 1.93
N GLN A 88 -3.29 12.30 0.93
CA GLN A 88 -3.49 11.36 -0.18
C GLN A 88 -3.37 9.91 0.27
N THR A 89 -2.42 9.60 1.15
CA THR A 89 -2.25 8.26 1.71
C THR A 89 -3.47 7.84 2.54
N VAL A 90 -4.01 8.75 3.32
CA VAL A 90 -5.25 8.53 4.09
C VAL A 90 -6.43 8.24 3.16
N GLU A 91 -6.61 9.04 2.11
CA GLU A 91 -7.69 8.83 1.14
C GLU A 91 -7.56 7.48 0.42
N LEU A 92 -6.36 7.14 -0.06
CA LEU A 92 -6.12 5.84 -0.70
C LEU A 92 -6.39 4.68 0.28
N THR A 93 -5.97 4.81 1.53
CA THR A 93 -6.24 3.80 2.58
C THR A 93 -7.74 3.63 2.80
N GLN A 94 -8.49 4.71 2.85
CA GLN A 94 -9.95 4.65 2.99
C GLN A 94 -10.59 3.93 1.79
N ILE A 95 -10.18 4.25 0.57
CA ILE A 95 -10.68 3.59 -0.64
C ILE A 95 -10.41 2.08 -0.60
N LEU A 96 -9.19 1.67 -0.21
CA LEU A 96 -8.83 0.26 -0.10
C LEU A 96 -9.64 -0.46 0.98
N THR A 97 -9.90 0.22 2.09
CA THR A 97 -10.73 -0.30 3.19
C THR A 97 -12.19 -0.48 2.74
N GLU A 98 -12.76 0.51 2.08
CA GLU A 98 -14.13 0.45 1.53
C GLU A 98 -14.28 -0.64 0.45
N ALA A 99 -13.21 -0.91 -0.29
CA ALA A 99 -13.14 -2.00 -1.27
C ALA A 99 -12.90 -3.36 -0.61
N GLU A 100 -12.81 -3.43 0.72
CA GLU A 100 -12.54 -4.65 1.49
C GLU A 100 -11.23 -5.36 1.07
N VAL A 101 -10.19 -4.60 0.74
CA VAL A 101 -8.85 -5.14 0.56
C VAL A 101 -8.37 -5.69 1.90
N ASP A 102 -7.82 -6.90 1.92
CA ASP A 102 -7.39 -7.53 3.17
C ASP A 102 -6.11 -6.88 3.72
N ILE A 103 -6.25 -6.07 4.77
CA ILE A 103 -5.13 -5.43 5.46
C ILE A 103 -4.28 -6.43 6.25
N ASN A 104 -4.83 -7.60 6.55
CA ASN A 104 -4.18 -8.67 7.32
C ASN A 104 -3.57 -9.77 6.44
N GLN A 105 -3.64 -9.63 5.11
CA GLN A 105 -2.95 -10.54 4.21
C GLN A 105 -1.47 -10.65 4.60
N LEU A 106 -0.96 -11.86 4.69
CA LEU A 106 0.46 -12.10 4.88
C LEU A 106 1.19 -12.08 3.54
N ASP A 107 2.25 -11.30 3.45
CA ASP A 107 3.14 -11.33 2.31
C ASP A 107 4.06 -12.58 2.33
N ALA A 108 4.93 -12.73 1.34
CA ALA A 108 5.86 -13.86 1.24
C ALA A 108 6.85 -13.98 2.42
N LYS A 109 6.95 -12.95 3.25
CA LYS A 109 7.78 -12.91 4.48
C LYS A 109 6.94 -12.95 5.75
N HIS A 110 5.68 -13.36 5.62
CA HIS A 110 4.69 -13.43 6.72
C HIS A 110 4.49 -12.07 7.44
N ARG A 111 4.59 -10.96 6.69
CA ARG A 111 4.30 -9.63 7.23
C ARG A 111 2.87 -9.21 6.88
N VAL A 112 2.18 -8.62 7.85
CA VAL A 112 0.98 -7.84 7.59
C VAL A 112 1.36 -6.40 7.20
N ALA A 113 0.49 -5.70 6.48
CA ALA A 113 0.81 -4.38 5.93
C ALA A 113 1.23 -3.35 6.99
N ILE A 114 0.65 -3.38 8.19
CA ILE A 114 0.98 -2.45 9.28
C ILE A 114 2.45 -2.51 9.70
N GLN A 115 3.15 -3.61 9.46
CA GLN A 115 4.58 -3.72 9.79
C GLN A 115 5.45 -2.75 8.99
N HIS A 116 5.03 -2.36 7.78
CA HIS A 116 5.73 -1.35 6.99
C HIS A 116 5.62 0.05 7.61
N ILE A 117 4.48 0.37 8.23
CA ILE A 117 4.31 1.61 8.98
C ILE A 117 5.15 1.59 10.26
N ILE A 118 5.12 0.48 11.01
CA ILE A 118 5.92 0.32 12.23
C ILE A 118 7.40 0.60 11.94
N SER A 119 7.93 0.01 10.88
CA SER A 119 9.34 0.09 10.51
C SER A 119 9.69 1.33 9.68
N HIS A 120 8.75 2.24 9.44
CA HIS A 120 8.98 3.40 8.57
C HIS A 120 10.03 4.35 9.15
N PRO A 121 11.13 4.67 8.40
CA PRO A 121 12.28 5.34 9.02
C PRO A 121 12.13 6.86 9.17
N LYS A 122 11.17 7.49 8.49
CA LYS A 122 11.07 8.94 8.37
C LYS A 122 9.85 9.57 9.05
N PHE A 123 8.76 8.83 9.16
CA PHE A 123 7.49 9.34 9.69
C PHE A 123 7.33 8.89 11.15
N THR A 124 6.89 9.81 11.99
CA THR A 124 6.59 9.56 13.40
C THR A 124 5.12 9.15 13.57
N ASP A 125 4.74 8.76 14.80
CA ASP A 125 3.33 8.53 15.15
C ASP A 125 2.46 9.78 14.93
N GLU A 126 3.00 10.96 15.20
CA GLU A 126 2.29 12.22 14.95
C GLU A 126 1.97 12.41 13.47
N ASP A 127 2.93 12.14 12.60
CA ASP A 127 2.73 12.20 11.14
C ASP A 127 1.67 11.20 10.67
N PHE A 128 1.68 9.99 11.24
CA PHE A 128 0.77 8.91 10.86
C PHE A 128 -0.58 8.94 11.59
N ALA A 129 -0.78 9.82 12.57
CA ALA A 129 -2.01 9.83 13.36
C ALA A 129 -3.30 9.84 12.52
N PRO A 130 -3.44 10.65 11.46
CA PRO A 130 -4.63 10.62 10.59
C PRO A 130 -4.82 9.27 9.89
N LEU A 131 -3.73 8.59 9.53
CA LEU A 131 -3.76 7.27 8.92
C LEU A 131 -4.20 6.21 9.94
N TYR A 132 -3.69 6.28 11.17
CA TYR A 132 -4.12 5.41 12.26
C TYR A 132 -5.62 5.52 12.53
N ASP A 133 -6.17 6.74 12.51
CA ASP A 133 -7.60 6.95 12.72
C ASP A 133 -8.44 6.19 11.71
N VAL A 134 -8.10 6.24 10.43
CA VAL A 134 -8.81 5.49 9.39
C VAL A 134 -8.66 3.98 9.59
N ILE A 135 -7.46 3.50 9.85
CA ILE A 135 -7.20 2.06 10.02
C ILE A 135 -7.98 1.51 11.22
N PHE A 136 -7.84 2.11 12.39
CA PHE A 136 -8.43 1.57 13.62
C PHE A 136 -9.94 1.80 13.74
N GLN A 137 -10.52 2.75 12.99
CA GLN A 137 -11.96 2.92 12.90
C GLN A 137 -12.63 1.87 12.00
N ASN A 138 -11.92 1.35 11.02
CA ASN A 138 -12.51 0.54 9.95
C ASN A 138 -11.98 -0.90 9.88
N CYS A 139 -10.85 -1.19 10.51
CA CYS A 139 -10.19 -2.48 10.41
C CYS A 139 -9.87 -3.07 11.78
N THR A 140 -9.94 -4.39 11.88
CA THR A 140 -9.34 -5.15 12.98
C THR A 140 -8.01 -5.67 12.51
N LEU A 141 -6.92 -5.28 13.18
CA LEU A 141 -5.57 -5.70 12.78
C LEU A 141 -5.18 -7.03 13.42
N GLU A 142 -4.57 -7.90 12.62
CA GLU A 142 -3.88 -9.08 13.12
C GLU A 142 -2.48 -8.69 13.63
N VAL A 143 -2.34 -8.64 14.95
CA VAL A 143 -1.14 -8.10 15.60
C VAL A 143 -0.26 -9.16 16.27
N ASN A 144 -0.66 -10.43 16.19
CA ASN A 144 -0.01 -11.55 16.90
C ASN A 144 0.69 -12.55 15.97
N VAL A 145 0.66 -12.34 14.65
CA VAL A 145 1.36 -13.22 13.70
C VAL A 145 2.83 -12.81 13.61
N LYS A 146 3.70 -13.80 13.73
CA LYS A 146 5.15 -13.60 13.58
C LYS A 146 5.56 -13.59 12.11
N ASN A 147 6.39 -12.64 11.76
CA ASN A 147 7.08 -12.59 10.47
C ASN A 147 8.27 -13.58 10.43
N ASP A 148 8.96 -13.65 9.31
CA ASP A 148 10.12 -14.54 9.09
C ASP A 148 11.29 -14.24 10.05
N TRP A 149 11.34 -13.06 10.66
CA TRP A 149 12.35 -12.69 11.67
C TRP A 149 11.91 -13.02 13.10
N GLY A 150 10.74 -13.63 13.26
CA GLY A 150 10.20 -14.08 14.55
C GLY A 150 9.51 -13.00 15.39
N TYR A 151 9.15 -11.86 14.81
CA TYR A 151 8.49 -10.75 15.49
C TYR A 151 7.04 -10.56 15.07
N THR A 152 6.19 -10.32 16.05
CA THR A 152 4.83 -9.82 15.82
C THR A 152 4.83 -8.29 15.62
N PRO A 153 3.76 -7.70 15.04
CA PRO A 153 3.60 -6.24 15.00
C PRO A 153 3.76 -5.57 16.36
N ILE A 154 3.17 -6.12 17.42
CA ILE A 154 3.29 -5.60 18.79
C ILE A 154 4.75 -5.63 19.28
N GLU A 155 5.45 -6.73 19.09
CA GLU A 155 6.85 -6.87 19.50
C GLU A 155 7.76 -5.90 18.75
N LEU A 156 7.50 -5.66 17.46
CA LEU A 156 8.24 -4.66 16.67
C LEU A 156 8.00 -3.24 17.20
N ALA A 157 6.74 -2.86 17.43
CA ALA A 157 6.40 -1.53 17.91
C ALA A 157 7.00 -1.25 19.29
N ARG A 158 7.05 -2.25 20.19
CA ARG A 158 7.67 -2.12 21.52
C ARG A 158 9.16 -1.75 21.49
N LYS A 159 9.86 -2.14 20.42
CA LYS A 159 11.29 -1.83 20.24
C LYS A 159 11.53 -0.39 19.79
N LEU A 160 10.50 0.33 19.38
CA LEU A 160 10.60 1.62 18.72
C LEU A 160 9.87 2.68 19.54
N PRO A 161 10.57 3.50 20.35
CA PRO A 161 9.95 4.49 21.22
C PRO A 161 9.03 5.48 20.48
N TYR A 162 9.32 5.77 19.22
CA TYR A 162 8.53 6.65 18.38
C TYR A 162 7.26 5.99 17.81
N ARG A 163 6.95 4.73 18.18
CA ARG A 163 5.71 3.99 17.89
C ARG A 163 4.84 3.75 19.12
N ALA A 164 4.99 4.56 20.14
CA ALA A 164 4.23 4.39 21.39
C ALA A 164 2.72 4.55 21.20
N ASP A 165 2.26 5.49 20.37
CA ASP A 165 0.83 5.67 20.09
C ASP A 165 0.29 4.50 19.24
N LEU A 166 1.02 4.07 18.22
CA LEU A 166 0.62 2.91 17.44
C LEU A 166 0.53 1.65 18.31
N LEU A 167 1.52 1.42 19.19
CA LEU A 167 1.51 0.30 20.12
C LEU A 167 0.28 0.33 21.04
N ARG A 168 -0.04 1.50 21.59
CA ARG A 168 -1.22 1.70 22.43
C ARG A 168 -2.49 1.31 21.67
N ARG A 169 -2.65 1.81 20.45
CA ARG A 169 -3.83 1.51 19.60
C ARG A 169 -3.95 0.02 19.23
N MET A 170 -2.83 -0.68 19.05
CA MET A 170 -2.83 -2.12 18.76
C MET A 170 -3.13 -2.98 19.99
N THR A 171 -3.04 -2.44 21.20
CA THR A 171 -3.22 -3.17 22.45
C THR A 171 -4.50 -2.80 23.21
N GLU A 172 -5.19 -1.77 22.80
CA GLU A 172 -6.53 -1.38 23.29
C GLU A 172 -7.64 -2.17 22.59
#